data_1dde1b6f8f3049c356e095eebbd98fc7
#
_entry.id   1dde1b6f8f3049c356e095eebbd98fc7
#
_cell.length_a   1.000
_cell.length_b   1.000
_cell.length_c   1.000
_cell.angle_alpha   90.00
_cell.angle_beta   90.00
_cell.angle_gamma   90.00
#
_symmetry.space_group_name_H-M   'P 1'
#
loop_
_entity.id
_entity.type
_entity.pdbx_description
1 polymer ?
#
loop_
_entity_poly.entity_id
_entity_poly.type
_entity_poly.pdbx_seq_one_letter_code
_entity_poly.pdbx_strand_id
1 'polypeptide(L)'
;MKWPPSAALPAAAPLPGLLAVGGRVDADSLRRAYADGIFPWYEPEEPVLWWSTDPRMVLRPAELRVHRSLRRSVRQRLADARWQLRVDADFRGVMRDCAAPRRDGAGSWIGDDIVDGYAALHDAGLAHSFELYFDDQRVAGLYAVGIGAMLFGESMYTRVADGSKLLLMALCGFALRHGLGPIDCQQQTVHLASLGATPWPRREFLHALHAARQRPGPAAWRYDAAQMRSDCAAWL
;
A
#
# COMPACT_ATOMS: atom_id res chain seq x y z
N MET A 1 5.87 -2.85 23.97
CA MET A 1 5.07 -1.62 24.11
C MET A 1 3.60 -2.01 24.09
N LYS A 2 2.76 -1.54 25.01
CA LYS A 2 1.30 -1.71 24.91
C LYS A 2 0.77 -0.57 24.06
N TRP A 3 0.23 -0.88 22.89
CA TRP A 3 -0.43 0.10 22.05
C TRP A 3 -1.71 0.56 22.74
N PRO A 4 -1.99 1.88 22.82
CA PRO A 4 -3.31 2.33 23.24
C PRO A 4 -4.35 1.85 22.24
N PRO A 5 -5.58 1.51 22.66
CA PRO A 5 -6.65 1.20 21.72
C PRO A 5 -6.86 2.37 20.76
N SER A 6 -6.71 2.15 19.45
CA SER A 6 -6.83 3.23 18.44
C SER A 6 -8.21 3.90 18.41
N ALA A 7 -9.24 3.22 18.95
CA ALA A 7 -10.57 3.79 19.12
C ALA A 7 -10.69 4.80 20.28
N ALA A 8 -9.73 4.85 21.20
CA ALA A 8 -9.81 5.65 22.44
C ALA A 8 -9.22 7.06 22.33
N LEU A 9 -8.68 7.45 21.16
CA LEU A 9 -8.13 8.79 21.00
C LEU A 9 -9.21 9.85 20.90
N PRO A 10 -9.15 10.90 21.71
CA PRO A 10 -10.05 12.04 21.57
C PRO A 10 -9.76 12.76 20.24
N ALA A 11 -10.80 13.21 19.55
CA ALA A 11 -10.69 14.01 18.32
C ALA A 11 -9.93 15.35 18.52
N ALA A 12 -9.73 15.78 19.76
CA ALA A 12 -9.10 17.03 20.17
C ALA A 12 -7.65 16.86 20.66
N ALA A 13 -6.96 15.76 20.31
CA ALA A 13 -5.53 15.64 20.60
C ALA A 13 -4.73 16.74 19.85
N PRO A 14 -3.63 17.29 20.42
CA PRO A 14 -2.84 18.35 19.77
C PRO A 14 -2.29 17.93 18.40
N LEU A 15 -2.14 16.63 18.16
CA LEU A 15 -1.86 16.02 16.85
C LEU A 15 -2.90 14.93 16.59
N PRO A 16 -4.01 15.23 15.89
CA PRO A 16 -5.09 14.28 15.67
C PRO A 16 -4.58 13.02 14.96
N GLY A 17 -4.83 11.85 15.57
CA GLY A 17 -4.41 10.56 15.03
C GLY A 17 -3.04 10.06 15.49
N LEU A 18 -2.19 10.87 16.15
CA LEU A 18 -0.96 10.40 16.80
C LEU A 18 -1.30 9.55 18.04
N LEU A 19 -0.76 8.34 18.12
CA LEU A 19 -1.04 7.37 19.18
C LEU A 19 0.12 7.13 20.13
N ALA A 20 1.33 7.07 19.59
CA ALA A 20 2.52 6.79 20.36
C ALA A 20 3.76 7.40 19.69
N VAL A 21 4.78 7.66 20.51
CA VAL A 21 6.07 8.19 20.12
C VAL A 21 7.17 7.26 20.61
N GLY A 22 8.18 7.02 19.78
CA GLY A 22 9.32 6.15 20.07
C GLY A 22 9.04 4.67 19.79
N GLY A 23 9.88 3.80 20.31
CA GLY A 23 9.88 2.38 19.97
C GLY A 23 10.79 2.08 18.79
N ARG A 24 10.50 0.97 18.09
CA ARG A 24 11.31 0.50 16.95
C ARG A 24 10.39 0.05 15.83
N VAL A 25 10.82 0.28 14.58
CA VAL A 25 10.18 -0.26 13.38
C VAL A 25 10.82 -1.62 13.09
N ASP A 26 10.26 -2.66 13.71
CA ASP A 26 10.62 -4.06 13.45
C ASP A 26 9.38 -4.87 13.05
N ALA A 27 9.57 -6.09 12.55
CA ALA A 27 8.49 -6.92 12.04
C ALA A 27 7.38 -7.16 13.07
N ASP A 28 7.73 -7.36 14.34
CA ASP A 28 6.76 -7.59 15.41
C ASP A 28 5.95 -6.34 15.76
N SER A 29 6.61 -5.18 15.80
CA SER A 29 5.96 -3.89 16.06
C SER A 29 5.03 -3.53 14.91
N LEU A 30 5.49 -3.67 13.65
CA LEU A 30 4.69 -3.43 12.46
C LEU A 30 3.48 -4.37 12.39
N ARG A 31 3.68 -5.68 12.56
CA ARG A 31 2.59 -6.65 12.56
C ARG A 31 1.48 -6.31 13.56
N ARG A 32 1.86 -5.95 14.79
CA ARG A 32 0.91 -5.53 15.84
C ARG A 32 0.23 -4.21 15.49
N ALA A 33 0.99 -3.24 15.02
CA ALA A 33 0.47 -1.93 14.65
C ALA A 33 -0.59 -2.05 13.53
N TYR A 34 -0.26 -2.74 12.44
CA TYR A 34 -1.20 -2.95 11.34
C TYR A 34 -2.44 -3.74 11.74
N ALA A 35 -2.30 -4.75 12.61
CA ALA A 35 -3.44 -5.50 13.13
C ALA A 35 -4.42 -4.64 13.94
N ASP A 36 -3.97 -3.49 14.45
CA ASP A 36 -4.76 -2.51 15.20
C ASP A 36 -5.06 -1.23 14.40
N GLY A 37 -4.77 -1.20 13.10
CA GLY A 37 -5.03 -0.05 12.22
C GLY A 37 -4.08 1.12 12.44
N ILE A 38 -2.87 0.83 12.94
CA ILE A 38 -1.82 1.80 13.26
C ILE A 38 -0.69 1.64 12.23
N PHE A 39 -0.07 2.75 11.84
CA PHE A 39 1.06 2.77 10.92
C PHE A 39 2.14 3.75 11.40
N PRO A 40 3.44 3.53 11.08
CA PRO A 40 4.50 4.50 11.35
C PRO A 40 4.53 5.56 10.25
N TRP A 41 4.72 6.81 10.64
CA TRP A 41 4.96 7.92 9.70
C TRP A 41 5.68 9.05 10.44
N TYR A 42 6.93 9.33 10.09
CA TYR A 42 7.83 10.30 10.73
C TYR A 42 8.99 10.63 9.79
N GLU A 43 9.65 11.76 10.00
CA GLU A 43 10.86 12.12 9.26
C GLU A 43 12.08 11.35 9.79
N PRO A 44 13.11 11.05 8.97
CA PRO A 44 14.23 10.17 9.35
C PRO A 44 14.99 10.54 10.62
N GLU A 45 15.00 11.81 11.02
CA GLU A 45 15.69 12.30 12.23
C GLU A 45 14.77 12.40 13.45
N GLU A 46 13.49 12.09 13.30
CA GLU A 46 12.51 12.13 14.37
C GLU A 46 12.39 10.78 15.09
N PRO A 47 11.92 10.76 16.35
CA PRO A 47 11.52 9.50 16.97
C PRO A 47 10.35 8.89 16.17
N VAL A 48 10.25 7.56 16.18
CA VAL A 48 9.14 6.86 15.53
C VAL A 48 7.80 7.40 16.00
N LEU A 49 6.96 7.86 15.07
CA LEU A 49 5.60 8.32 15.34
C LEU A 49 4.60 7.29 14.79
N TRP A 50 3.67 6.87 15.63
CA TRP A 50 2.66 5.87 15.30
C TRP A 50 1.27 6.50 15.21
N TRP A 51 0.59 6.28 14.09
CA TRP A 51 -0.62 6.99 13.73
C TRP A 51 -1.82 6.07 13.48
N SER A 52 -3.01 6.56 13.82
CA SER A 52 -4.29 6.08 13.33
C SER A 52 -5.17 7.28 13.00
N THR A 53 -5.15 7.70 11.75
CA THR A 53 -5.83 8.91 11.28
C THR A 53 -7.36 8.78 11.31
N ASP A 54 -8.05 9.92 11.44
CA ASP A 54 -9.49 10.05 11.33
C ASP A 54 -9.80 11.35 10.57
N PRO A 55 -10.38 11.30 9.35
CA PRO A 55 -10.80 10.10 8.64
C PRO A 55 -9.64 9.25 8.11
N ARG A 56 -9.93 7.99 7.80
CA ARG A 56 -9.02 7.06 7.14
C ARG A 56 -9.34 6.99 5.66
N MET A 57 -8.35 7.19 4.80
CA MET A 57 -8.54 7.05 3.35
C MET A 57 -8.54 5.58 2.94
N VAL A 58 -9.60 5.14 2.25
CA VAL A 58 -9.83 3.73 1.91
C VAL A 58 -10.23 3.60 0.46
N LEU A 59 -9.60 2.67 -0.26
CA LEU A 59 -9.97 2.28 -1.62
C LEU A 59 -10.62 0.90 -1.60
N ARG A 60 -11.88 0.82 -2.01
CA ARG A 60 -12.50 -0.47 -2.34
C ARG A 60 -12.02 -0.91 -3.72
N PRO A 61 -11.40 -2.09 -3.88
CA PRO A 61 -10.84 -2.50 -5.18
C PRO A 61 -11.84 -2.41 -6.35
N ALA A 62 -13.10 -2.75 -6.13
CA ALA A 62 -14.15 -2.67 -7.15
C ALA A 62 -14.53 -1.23 -7.54
N GLU A 63 -14.22 -0.24 -6.71
CA GLU A 63 -14.53 1.18 -6.92
C GLU A 63 -13.36 1.96 -7.55
N LEU A 64 -12.27 1.27 -7.92
CA LEU A 64 -11.14 1.89 -8.61
C LEU A 64 -11.60 2.60 -9.88
N ARG A 65 -11.32 3.90 -9.97
CA ARG A 65 -11.64 4.73 -11.13
C ARG A 65 -10.50 4.73 -12.13
N VAL A 66 -10.76 4.16 -13.31
CA VAL A 66 -9.80 4.09 -14.41
C VAL A 66 -10.28 5.01 -15.53
N HIS A 67 -9.59 6.15 -15.71
CA HIS A 67 -9.92 7.12 -16.75
C HIS A 67 -9.57 6.59 -18.17
N ARG A 68 -10.21 7.16 -19.18
CA ARG A 68 -10.04 6.72 -20.60
C ARG A 68 -8.57 6.70 -21.06
N SER A 69 -7.78 7.70 -20.69
CA SER A 69 -6.35 7.76 -21.03
C SER A 69 -5.56 6.62 -20.41
N LEU A 70 -5.83 6.31 -19.13
CA LEU A 70 -5.19 5.21 -18.42
C LEU A 70 -5.58 3.86 -19.04
N ARG A 71 -6.86 3.65 -19.39
CA ARG A 71 -7.31 2.42 -20.08
C ARG A 71 -6.52 2.19 -21.37
N ARG A 72 -6.36 3.25 -22.19
CA ARG A 72 -5.57 3.16 -23.42
C ARG A 72 -4.11 2.79 -23.17
N SER A 73 -3.48 3.47 -22.20
CA SER A 73 -2.10 3.23 -21.77
C SER A 73 -1.89 1.79 -21.30
N VAL A 74 -2.82 1.27 -20.48
CA VAL A 74 -2.76 -0.10 -19.96
C VAL A 74 -2.95 -1.12 -21.09
N ARG A 75 -3.94 -0.96 -21.98
CA ARG A 75 -4.14 -1.86 -23.14
C ARG A 75 -2.88 -1.98 -24.00
N GLN A 76 -2.21 -0.86 -24.29
CA GLN A 76 -0.98 -0.86 -25.08
C GLN A 76 0.13 -1.67 -24.39
N ARG A 77 0.30 -1.50 -23.07
CA ARG A 77 1.32 -2.26 -22.32
C ARG A 77 0.99 -3.74 -22.20
N LEU A 78 -0.28 -4.09 -21.97
CA LEU A 78 -0.70 -5.49 -21.91
C LEU A 78 -0.57 -6.24 -23.24
N ALA A 79 -0.55 -5.53 -24.37
CA ALA A 79 -0.34 -6.10 -25.69
C ALA A 79 1.14 -6.33 -26.03
N ASP A 80 2.08 -5.78 -25.28
CA ASP A 80 3.52 -5.85 -25.55
C ASP A 80 4.21 -6.71 -24.48
N ALA A 81 4.73 -7.86 -24.87
CA ALA A 81 5.35 -8.86 -23.97
C ALA A 81 6.60 -8.35 -23.22
N ARG A 82 7.19 -7.22 -23.65
CA ARG A 82 8.29 -6.57 -22.91
C ARG A 82 7.85 -6.01 -21.56
N TRP A 83 6.54 -5.75 -21.40
CA TRP A 83 5.97 -5.31 -20.12
C TRP A 83 5.61 -6.52 -19.27
N GLN A 84 6.25 -6.62 -18.11
CA GLN A 84 6.03 -7.70 -17.18
C GLN A 84 5.68 -7.12 -15.80
N LEU A 85 4.77 -7.79 -15.13
CA LEU A 85 4.48 -7.54 -13.72
C LEU A 85 5.04 -8.69 -12.92
N ARG A 86 5.83 -8.37 -11.91
CA ARG A 86 6.40 -9.34 -10.97
C ARG A 86 5.96 -8.97 -9.55
N VAL A 87 5.87 -9.96 -8.68
CA VAL A 87 5.60 -9.76 -7.25
C VAL A 87 6.80 -10.27 -6.49
N ASP A 88 7.26 -9.50 -5.53
CA ASP A 88 8.35 -9.86 -4.60
C ASP A 88 9.68 -10.22 -5.31
N ALA A 89 9.94 -9.67 -6.50
CA ALA A 89 11.19 -9.91 -7.22
C ALA A 89 12.37 -9.12 -6.61
N ASP A 90 12.12 -7.89 -6.14
CA ASP A 90 13.12 -7.05 -5.46
C ASP A 90 12.43 -6.07 -4.49
N PHE A 91 11.88 -6.60 -3.40
CA PHE A 91 11.16 -5.81 -2.40
C PHE A 91 12.00 -4.65 -1.85
N ARG A 92 13.26 -4.91 -1.43
CA ARG A 92 14.15 -3.87 -0.90
C ARG A 92 14.46 -2.79 -1.94
N GLY A 93 14.62 -3.16 -3.19
CA GLY A 93 14.82 -2.22 -4.28
C GLY A 93 13.59 -1.34 -4.52
N VAL A 94 12.37 -1.88 -4.40
CA VAL A 94 11.13 -1.08 -4.45
C VAL A 94 11.09 -0.08 -3.31
N MET A 95 11.42 -0.49 -2.09
CA MET A 95 11.47 0.40 -0.92
C MET A 95 12.45 1.57 -1.14
N ARG A 96 13.68 1.29 -1.60
CA ARG A 96 14.68 2.31 -1.89
C ARG A 96 14.25 3.27 -3.00
N ASP A 97 13.60 2.76 -4.05
CA ASP A 97 13.07 3.61 -5.11
C ASP A 97 11.89 4.47 -4.63
N CYS A 98 11.07 3.99 -3.69
CA CYS A 98 10.04 4.78 -3.01
C CYS A 98 10.64 5.85 -2.08
N ALA A 99 11.81 5.57 -1.49
CA ALA A 99 12.57 6.49 -0.65
C ALA A 99 13.32 7.57 -1.43
N ALA A 100 13.52 7.39 -2.74
CA ALA A 100 14.25 8.36 -3.56
C ALA A 100 13.55 9.74 -3.57
N PRO A 101 14.31 10.85 -3.59
CA PRO A 101 13.74 12.19 -3.65
C PRO A 101 12.75 12.33 -4.81
N ARG A 102 11.60 12.94 -4.53
CA ARG A 102 10.60 13.22 -5.55
C ARG A 102 11.09 14.33 -6.50
N ARG A 103 10.50 14.40 -7.69
CA ARG A 103 10.86 15.43 -8.71
C ARG A 103 10.67 16.86 -8.25
N ASP A 104 9.84 17.10 -7.25
CA ASP A 104 9.61 18.40 -6.61
C ASP A 104 10.64 18.74 -5.52
N GLY A 105 11.63 17.87 -5.28
CA GLY A 105 12.65 18.03 -4.26
C GLY A 105 12.20 17.74 -2.84
N ALA A 106 10.95 17.31 -2.63
CA ALA A 106 10.49 16.90 -1.32
C ALA A 106 11.25 15.64 -0.86
N GLY A 107 11.72 15.66 0.38
CA GLY A 107 12.32 14.50 1.04
C GLY A 107 11.35 13.33 1.13
N SER A 108 11.87 12.17 1.51
CA SER A 108 11.07 10.98 1.77
C SER A 108 11.07 10.67 3.27
N TRP A 109 9.90 10.34 3.81
CA TRP A 109 9.75 9.82 5.17
C TRP A 109 10.32 8.39 5.34
N ILE A 110 10.73 7.74 4.24
CA ILE A 110 11.24 6.36 4.25
C ILE A 110 12.75 6.42 4.51
N GLY A 111 13.12 6.28 5.78
CA GLY A 111 14.51 6.12 6.23
C GLY A 111 14.99 4.67 6.17
N ASP A 112 16.27 4.44 6.50
CA ASP A 112 16.85 3.09 6.49
C ASP A 112 16.19 2.15 7.49
N ASP A 113 15.78 2.64 8.65
CA ASP A 113 15.06 1.88 9.66
C ASP A 113 13.66 1.43 9.18
N ILE A 114 12.98 2.26 8.41
CA ILE A 114 11.73 1.89 7.72
C ILE A 114 12.01 0.79 6.69
N VAL A 115 13.04 0.95 5.86
CA VAL A 115 13.41 -0.06 4.85
C VAL A 115 13.72 -1.40 5.52
N ASP A 116 14.50 -1.40 6.59
CA ASP A 116 14.89 -2.62 7.29
C ASP A 116 13.70 -3.28 8.02
N GLY A 117 12.85 -2.48 8.67
CA GLY A 117 11.66 -2.98 9.35
C GLY A 117 10.65 -3.63 8.40
N TYR A 118 10.38 -2.99 7.27
CA TYR A 118 9.47 -3.55 6.27
C TYR A 118 10.07 -4.72 5.50
N ALA A 119 11.40 -4.74 5.30
CA ALA A 119 12.05 -5.90 4.73
C ALA A 119 11.97 -7.12 5.67
N ALA A 120 12.13 -6.92 6.99
CA ALA A 120 11.90 -7.98 7.98
C ALA A 120 10.43 -8.42 8.00
N LEU A 121 9.48 -7.50 7.78
CA LEU A 121 8.06 -7.83 7.64
C LEU A 121 7.77 -8.61 6.34
N HIS A 122 8.50 -8.31 5.25
CA HIS A 122 8.47 -9.07 4.00
C HIS A 122 9.01 -10.49 4.20
N ASP A 123 10.14 -10.66 4.87
CA ASP A 123 10.72 -11.97 5.21
C ASP A 123 9.74 -12.81 6.06
N ALA A 124 8.89 -12.15 6.86
CA ALA A 124 7.80 -12.79 7.61
C ALA A 124 6.54 -13.07 6.77
N GLY A 125 6.53 -12.75 5.47
CA GLY A 125 5.42 -13.00 4.55
C GLY A 125 4.21 -12.06 4.73
N LEU A 126 4.42 -10.86 5.30
CA LEU A 126 3.36 -9.90 5.58
C LEU A 126 3.47 -8.60 4.77
N ALA A 127 4.60 -8.35 4.13
CA ALA A 127 4.77 -7.21 3.22
C ALA A 127 5.16 -7.71 1.83
N HIS A 128 4.61 -7.10 0.79
CA HIS A 128 4.75 -7.56 -0.59
C HIS A 128 4.93 -6.40 -1.55
N SER A 129 5.72 -6.60 -2.61
CA SER A 129 5.87 -5.64 -3.69
C SER A 129 5.19 -6.08 -4.98
N PHE A 130 4.67 -5.12 -5.72
CA PHE A 130 4.21 -5.25 -7.09
C PHE A 130 5.13 -4.38 -7.95
N GLU A 131 5.72 -4.97 -8.97
CA GLU A 131 6.81 -4.39 -9.75
C GLU A 131 6.51 -4.44 -11.23
N LEU A 132 6.66 -3.31 -11.91
CA LEU A 132 6.48 -3.22 -13.35
C LEU A 132 7.86 -3.14 -14.02
N TYR A 133 8.10 -4.06 -14.94
CA TYR A 133 9.31 -4.14 -15.74
C TYR A 133 9.01 -3.83 -17.21
N PHE A 134 9.96 -3.21 -17.89
CA PHE A 134 10.05 -3.06 -19.32
C PHE A 134 11.45 -3.44 -19.80
N ASP A 135 11.56 -4.42 -20.70
CA ASP A 135 12.85 -5.01 -21.14
C ASP A 135 13.76 -5.36 -19.93
N ASP A 136 13.19 -6.08 -18.93
CA ASP A 136 13.85 -6.47 -17.67
C ASP A 136 14.35 -5.31 -16.78
N GLN A 137 14.04 -4.07 -17.12
CA GLN A 137 14.31 -2.90 -16.29
C GLN A 137 13.09 -2.59 -15.42
N ARG A 138 13.24 -2.51 -14.08
CA ARG A 138 12.15 -2.09 -13.20
C ARG A 138 11.86 -0.60 -13.39
N VAL A 139 10.65 -0.26 -13.84
CA VAL A 139 10.21 1.09 -14.19
C VAL A 139 9.15 1.66 -13.27
N ALA A 140 8.52 0.84 -12.45
CA ALA A 140 7.64 1.27 -11.36
C ALA A 140 7.59 0.20 -10.28
N GLY A 141 7.22 0.60 -9.06
CA GLY A 141 7.04 -0.27 -7.92
C GLY A 141 5.99 0.28 -6.96
N LEU A 142 5.33 -0.63 -6.26
CA LEU A 142 4.39 -0.39 -5.18
C LEU A 142 4.65 -1.44 -4.11
N TYR A 143 4.60 -1.07 -2.82
CA TYR A 143 4.58 -2.08 -1.77
C TYR A 143 3.37 -1.91 -0.86
N ALA A 144 2.93 -3.03 -0.30
CA ALA A 144 1.76 -3.12 0.55
C ALA A 144 2.00 -4.13 1.68
N VAL A 145 1.25 -3.96 2.79
CA VAL A 145 1.19 -4.92 3.89
C VAL A 145 -0.13 -5.67 3.83
N GLY A 146 -0.10 -6.98 4.12
CA GLY A 146 -1.28 -7.85 4.21
C GLY A 146 -1.47 -8.36 5.63
N ILE A 147 -2.63 -8.09 6.25
CA ILE A 147 -3.01 -8.67 7.54
C ILE A 147 -4.34 -9.40 7.37
N GLY A 148 -4.28 -10.71 7.31
CA GLY A 148 -5.42 -11.51 6.89
C GLY A 148 -5.91 -11.10 5.50
N ALA A 149 -7.17 -10.81 5.35
CA ALA A 149 -7.75 -10.31 4.09
C ALA A 149 -7.73 -8.77 3.97
N MET A 150 -7.04 -8.04 4.85
CA MET A 150 -6.87 -6.57 4.76
C MET A 150 -5.56 -6.22 4.08
N LEU A 151 -5.60 -5.24 3.18
CA LEU A 151 -4.42 -4.66 2.53
C LEU A 151 -4.16 -3.23 3.01
N PHE A 152 -2.88 -2.88 3.12
CA PHE A 152 -2.41 -1.53 3.42
C PHE A 152 -1.44 -1.12 2.31
N GLY A 153 -1.85 -0.18 1.45
CA GLY A 153 -1.01 0.38 0.41
C GLY A 153 -0.09 1.42 1.02
N GLU A 154 1.21 1.19 0.98
CA GLU A 154 2.18 2.02 1.68
C GLU A 154 2.72 3.13 0.79
N SER A 155 3.48 2.78 -0.20
CA SER A 155 4.06 3.75 -1.11
C SER A 155 4.21 3.18 -2.52
N MET A 156 4.37 4.08 -3.49
CA MET A 156 4.60 3.70 -4.88
C MET A 156 5.44 4.76 -5.60
N TYR A 157 6.25 4.31 -6.53
CA TYR A 157 7.01 5.16 -7.43
C TYR A 157 6.78 4.78 -8.90
N THR A 158 7.13 5.68 -9.81
CA THR A 158 7.14 5.39 -11.23
C THR A 158 8.13 6.25 -11.99
N ARG A 159 8.84 5.64 -12.94
CA ARG A 159 9.75 6.28 -13.90
C ARG A 159 9.10 6.47 -15.27
N VAL A 160 7.92 5.89 -15.47
CA VAL A 160 7.15 5.95 -16.71
C VAL A 160 5.74 6.46 -16.47
N ALA A 161 5.12 7.11 -17.45
CA ALA A 161 3.75 7.59 -17.32
C ALA A 161 2.80 6.44 -16.93
N ASP A 162 1.89 6.68 -15.99
CA ASP A 162 0.86 5.74 -15.53
C ASP A 162 1.36 4.41 -14.93
N GLY A 163 2.68 4.20 -14.74
CA GLY A 163 3.21 2.94 -14.22
C GLY A 163 2.67 2.59 -12.83
N SER A 164 2.69 3.53 -11.88
CA SER A 164 2.14 3.31 -10.54
C SER A 164 0.62 3.09 -10.53
N LYS A 165 -0.12 3.75 -11.42
CA LYS A 165 -1.57 3.53 -11.55
C LYS A 165 -1.89 2.15 -12.11
N LEU A 166 -1.06 1.63 -13.04
CA LEU A 166 -1.17 0.26 -13.52
C LEU A 166 -0.90 -0.74 -12.39
N LEU A 167 0.11 -0.49 -11.55
CA LEU A 167 0.38 -1.33 -10.38
C LEU A 167 -0.77 -1.31 -9.35
N LEU A 168 -1.35 -0.15 -9.09
CA LEU A 168 -2.53 -0.07 -8.23
C LEU A 168 -3.73 -0.83 -8.83
N MET A 169 -3.93 -0.73 -10.15
CA MET A 169 -4.95 -1.51 -10.85
C MET A 169 -4.71 -3.01 -10.74
N ALA A 170 -3.45 -3.46 -10.86
CA ALA A 170 -3.06 -4.84 -10.67
C ALA A 170 -3.29 -5.31 -9.21
N LEU A 171 -2.93 -4.49 -8.22
CA LEU A 171 -3.21 -4.77 -6.81
C LEU A 171 -4.72 -4.89 -6.53
N CYS A 172 -5.54 -4.00 -7.11
CA CYS A 172 -7.00 -4.09 -6.99
C CYS A 172 -7.54 -5.37 -7.64
N GLY A 173 -7.05 -5.74 -8.84
CA GLY A 173 -7.44 -6.98 -9.50
C GLY A 173 -7.03 -8.22 -8.70
N PHE A 174 -5.82 -8.23 -8.17
CA PHE A 174 -5.35 -9.26 -7.26
C PHE A 174 -6.26 -9.36 -6.02
N ALA A 175 -6.59 -8.23 -5.41
CA ALA A 175 -7.48 -8.19 -4.24
C ALA A 175 -8.87 -8.76 -4.55
N LEU A 176 -9.48 -8.42 -5.68
CA LEU A 176 -10.77 -8.94 -6.10
C LEU A 176 -10.73 -10.45 -6.33
N ARG A 177 -9.70 -10.95 -7.04
CA ARG A 177 -9.52 -12.37 -7.33
C ARG A 177 -9.35 -13.22 -6.08
N HIS A 178 -8.68 -12.69 -5.06
CA HIS A 178 -8.45 -13.37 -3.78
C HIS A 178 -9.53 -13.06 -2.71
N GLY A 179 -10.56 -12.30 -3.07
CA GLY A 179 -11.63 -11.93 -2.13
C GLY A 179 -11.14 -11.12 -0.94
N LEU A 180 -10.09 -10.30 -1.15
CA LEU A 180 -9.56 -9.44 -0.10
C LEU A 180 -10.50 -8.27 0.18
N GLY A 181 -10.32 -7.66 1.34
CA GLY A 181 -11.06 -6.48 1.77
C GLY A 181 -10.61 -5.19 1.09
N PRO A 182 -11.03 -4.05 1.63
CA PRO A 182 -10.59 -2.76 1.13
C PRO A 182 -9.09 -2.57 1.32
N ILE A 183 -8.52 -1.64 0.54
CA ILE A 183 -7.12 -1.21 0.66
C ILE A 183 -7.11 0.05 1.52
N ASP A 184 -6.39 0.00 2.64
CA ASP A 184 -6.07 1.17 3.43
C ASP A 184 -5.04 2.03 2.72
N CYS A 185 -5.34 3.30 2.53
CA CYS A 185 -4.44 4.30 1.93
C CYS A 185 -4.01 5.37 2.93
N GLN A 186 -4.24 5.15 4.21
CA GLN A 186 -3.92 5.97 5.38
C GLN A 186 -4.43 7.42 5.28
N GLN A 187 -3.74 8.27 4.52
CA GLN A 187 -4.01 9.71 4.46
C GLN A 187 -4.82 10.12 3.24
N GLN A 188 -5.66 11.13 3.42
CA GLN A 188 -6.45 11.68 2.33
C GLN A 188 -5.56 12.53 1.41
N THR A 189 -5.57 12.19 0.11
CA THR A 189 -4.94 12.99 -0.94
C THR A 189 -5.87 13.15 -2.13
N VAL A 190 -5.73 14.28 -2.85
CA VAL A 190 -6.48 14.53 -4.09
C VAL A 190 -6.23 13.43 -5.12
N HIS A 191 -4.99 12.91 -5.18
CA HIS A 191 -4.62 11.84 -6.10
C HIS A 191 -5.39 10.55 -5.81
N LEU A 192 -5.42 10.10 -4.55
CA LEU A 192 -6.16 8.89 -4.15
C LEU A 192 -7.68 9.06 -4.35
N ALA A 193 -8.22 10.24 -4.04
CA ALA A 193 -9.63 10.54 -4.30
C ALA A 193 -9.97 10.46 -5.79
N SER A 194 -9.08 10.93 -6.68
CA SER A 194 -9.26 10.82 -8.14
C SER A 194 -9.29 9.36 -8.62
N LEU A 195 -8.64 8.46 -7.91
CA LEU A 195 -8.60 7.02 -8.20
C LEU A 195 -9.77 6.24 -7.56
N GLY A 196 -10.66 6.92 -6.82
CA GLY A 196 -11.86 6.29 -6.25
C GLY A 196 -11.78 6.01 -4.75
N ALA A 197 -10.65 6.30 -4.09
CA ALA A 197 -10.57 6.17 -2.66
C ALA A 197 -11.48 7.21 -1.98
N THR A 198 -12.04 6.84 -0.83
CA THR A 198 -12.98 7.67 -0.05
C THR A 198 -12.57 7.73 1.41
N PRO A 199 -12.83 8.86 2.09
CA PRO A 199 -12.57 8.99 3.52
C PRO A 199 -13.65 8.22 4.31
N TRP A 200 -13.21 7.34 5.20
CA TRP A 200 -14.05 6.63 6.14
C TRP A 200 -13.83 7.15 7.56
N PRO A 201 -14.87 7.25 8.39
CA PRO A 201 -14.68 7.41 9.82
C PRO A 201 -13.78 6.29 10.36
N ARG A 202 -12.78 6.63 11.18
CA ARG A 202 -11.85 5.63 11.74
C ARG A 202 -12.56 4.43 12.35
N ARG A 203 -13.69 4.64 13.02
CA ARG A 203 -14.49 3.55 13.59
C ARG A 203 -14.96 2.54 12.55
N GLU A 204 -15.39 2.99 11.38
CA GLU A 204 -15.83 2.11 10.29
C GLU A 204 -14.66 1.35 9.70
N PHE A 205 -13.53 2.03 9.49
CA PHE A 205 -12.29 1.39 9.06
C PHE A 205 -11.84 0.28 10.02
N LEU A 206 -11.79 0.56 11.33
CA LEU A 206 -11.40 -0.43 12.34
C LEU A 206 -12.37 -1.62 12.40
N HIS A 207 -13.68 -1.39 12.22
CA HIS A 207 -14.64 -2.48 12.12
C HIS A 207 -14.36 -3.38 10.91
N ALA A 208 -14.12 -2.80 9.75
CA ALA A 208 -13.75 -3.54 8.53
C ALA A 208 -12.42 -4.29 8.68
N LEU A 209 -11.41 -3.67 9.29
CA LEU A 209 -10.12 -4.31 9.60
C LEU A 209 -10.29 -5.51 10.53
N HIS A 210 -11.07 -5.37 11.61
CA HIS A 210 -11.33 -6.47 12.54
C HIS A 210 -12.01 -7.67 11.87
N ALA A 211 -12.94 -7.43 10.96
CA ALA A 211 -13.57 -8.49 10.18
C ALA A 211 -12.59 -9.12 9.18
N ALA A 212 -11.78 -8.30 8.47
CA ALA A 212 -10.87 -8.77 7.45
C ALA A 212 -9.69 -9.57 8.02
N ARG A 213 -9.12 -9.16 9.15
CA ARG A 213 -7.97 -9.86 9.77
C ARG A 213 -8.29 -11.28 10.27
N GLN A 214 -9.58 -11.62 10.46
CA GLN A 214 -10.00 -12.97 10.83
C GLN A 214 -10.12 -13.90 9.63
N ARG A 215 -10.09 -13.38 8.43
CA ARG A 215 -10.13 -14.15 7.19
C ARG A 215 -8.71 -14.42 6.72
N PRO A 216 -8.42 -15.58 6.08
CA PRO A 216 -7.10 -15.85 5.55
C PRO A 216 -6.72 -14.85 4.46
N GLY A 217 -5.46 -14.48 4.42
CA GLY A 217 -4.86 -13.78 3.28
C GLY A 217 -4.67 -14.70 2.07
N PRO A 218 -4.07 -14.21 0.99
CA PRO A 218 -3.76 -15.01 -0.19
C PRO A 218 -2.83 -16.17 0.18
N ALA A 219 -3.12 -17.37 -0.34
CA ALA A 219 -2.26 -18.54 -0.13
C ALA A 219 -0.89 -18.38 -0.82
N ALA A 220 -0.82 -17.55 -1.86
CA ALA A 220 0.43 -17.20 -2.55
C ALA A 220 0.33 -15.80 -3.14
N TRP A 221 1.40 -15.05 -2.99
CA TRP A 221 1.59 -13.74 -3.62
C TRP A 221 2.34 -13.95 -4.93
N ARG A 222 1.59 -14.29 -5.97
CA ARG A 222 2.11 -14.53 -7.32
C ARG A 222 1.24 -13.86 -8.36
N TYR A 223 1.88 -13.39 -9.39
CA TYR A 223 1.22 -12.69 -10.48
C TYR A 223 1.93 -13.02 -11.79
N ASP A 224 1.23 -13.59 -12.74
CA ASP A 224 1.73 -13.82 -14.09
C ASP A 224 1.05 -12.88 -15.11
N ALA A 225 1.58 -12.85 -16.31
CA ALA A 225 1.08 -11.97 -17.36
C ALA A 225 -0.36 -12.30 -17.80
N ALA A 226 -0.82 -13.54 -17.68
CA ALA A 226 -2.18 -13.93 -18.00
C ALA A 226 -3.15 -13.42 -16.92
N GLN A 227 -2.79 -13.60 -15.66
CA GLN A 227 -3.55 -13.07 -14.52
C GLN A 227 -3.64 -11.54 -14.57
N MET A 228 -2.54 -10.85 -14.89
CA MET A 228 -2.53 -9.40 -15.04
C MET A 228 -3.54 -8.95 -16.12
N ARG A 229 -3.56 -9.59 -17.28
CA ARG A 229 -4.52 -9.28 -18.34
C ARG A 229 -5.96 -9.54 -17.89
N SER A 230 -6.20 -10.69 -17.27
CA SER A 230 -7.51 -11.08 -16.74
C SER A 230 -8.03 -10.10 -15.69
N ASP A 231 -7.21 -9.82 -14.68
CA ASP A 231 -7.59 -8.94 -13.58
C ASP A 231 -7.83 -7.50 -14.04
N CYS A 232 -7.01 -6.99 -14.97
CA CYS A 232 -7.18 -5.65 -15.52
C CYS A 232 -8.38 -5.54 -16.48
N ALA A 233 -8.87 -6.64 -17.05
CA ALA A 233 -9.95 -6.63 -18.03
C ALA A 233 -11.25 -5.98 -17.52
N ALA A 234 -11.53 -6.09 -16.20
CA ALA A 234 -12.70 -5.48 -15.58
C ALA A 234 -12.78 -3.94 -15.75
N TRP A 235 -11.65 -3.27 -16.00
CA TRP A 235 -11.57 -1.81 -16.18
C TRP A 235 -11.26 -1.38 -17.63
N LEU A 236 -11.00 -2.31 -18.54
CA LEU A 236 -10.59 -2.03 -19.92
C LEU A 236 -11.76 -2.16 -20.90
#